data_f3afd7e79a1d32da843eaafbd02ba434
#
_entry.id   f3afd7e79a1d32da843eaafbd02ba434
#
_cell.length_a   1.000
_cell.length_b   1.000
_cell.length_c   1.000
_cell.angle_alpha   90.00
_cell.angle_beta   90.00
_cell.angle_gamma   90.00
#
_symmetry.space_group_name_H-M   'P 1'
#
loop_
_entity.id
_entity.type
_entity.pdbx_description
1 polymer ?
#
loop_
_entity_poly.entity_id
_entity_poly.type
_entity_poly.pdbx_seq_one_letter_code
_entity_poly.pdbx_strand_id
1 'polypeptide(L)'
;MCARARARRFPAEIARALATDPAFILLDEPFAGIDPIAVADIQGMIAHLAQRGIGVLITDHNVRETLSIVDKAYILAEGHILLHGDSETIANDPVARKYYLGDNFSM
;
A
#
# COMPACT_ATOMS: atom_id res chain seq x y z
N MET A 1 -15.76 -11.03 9.05
CA MET A 1 -14.49 -10.94 9.82
C MET A 1 -14.26 -9.49 10.23
N CYS A 2 -13.96 -9.23 11.48
CA CYS A 2 -13.74 -7.87 11.94
C CYS A 2 -12.32 -7.39 11.58
N ALA A 3 -12.13 -6.06 11.54
CA ALA A 3 -10.85 -5.46 11.17
C ALA A 3 -9.70 -5.91 12.07
N ARG A 4 -9.97 -6.09 13.37
CA ARG A 4 -8.95 -6.52 14.31
C ARG A 4 -8.43 -7.93 14.01
N ALA A 5 -9.32 -8.87 13.67
CA ALA A 5 -8.93 -10.22 13.31
C ALA A 5 -8.10 -10.24 12.03
N ARG A 6 -8.48 -9.41 11.05
CA ARG A 6 -7.72 -9.30 9.80
C ARG A 6 -6.32 -8.74 10.06
N ALA A 7 -6.20 -7.71 10.89
CA ALA A 7 -4.91 -7.12 11.21
C ALA A 7 -3.98 -8.12 11.89
N ARG A 8 -4.53 -9.00 12.73
CA ARG A 8 -3.74 -10.04 13.40
C ARG A 8 -3.26 -11.13 12.44
N ARG A 9 -4.04 -11.44 11.40
CA ARG A 9 -3.64 -12.44 10.40
C ARG A 9 -2.48 -11.97 9.55
N PHE A 10 -2.43 -10.69 9.25
CA PHE A 10 -1.42 -10.15 8.35
C PHE A 10 0.01 -10.42 8.80
N PRO A 11 0.38 -10.18 10.09
CA PRO A 11 1.73 -10.49 10.55
C PRO A 11 2.09 -11.96 10.41
N ALA A 12 1.14 -12.87 10.67
CA ALA A 12 1.38 -14.31 10.56
C ALA A 12 1.59 -14.72 9.10
N GLU A 13 0.82 -14.14 8.17
CA GLU A 13 0.97 -14.41 6.75
C GLU A 13 2.32 -13.91 6.22
N ILE A 14 2.74 -12.72 6.65
CA ILE A 14 4.04 -12.17 6.30
C ILE A 14 5.18 -13.04 6.86
N ALA A 15 5.08 -13.46 8.11
CA ALA A 15 6.09 -14.33 8.71
C ALA A 15 6.22 -15.64 7.95
N ARG A 16 5.09 -16.21 7.53
CA ARG A 16 5.09 -17.44 6.74
C ARG A 16 5.76 -17.25 5.39
N ALA A 17 5.49 -16.14 4.73
CA ALA A 17 6.11 -15.81 3.46
C ALA A 17 7.62 -15.59 3.62
N LEU A 18 8.05 -14.95 4.70
CA LEU A 18 9.45 -14.70 4.98
C LEU A 18 10.24 -16.00 5.22
N ALA A 19 9.58 -17.06 5.67
CA ALA A 19 10.23 -18.34 5.89
C ALA A 19 10.81 -18.93 4.59
N THR A 20 10.34 -18.49 3.42
CA THR A 20 10.85 -18.92 2.13
C THR A 20 12.01 -18.06 1.62
N ASP A 21 12.41 -17.03 2.37
CA ASP A 21 13.45 -16.07 2.00
C ASP A 21 13.21 -15.44 0.62
N PRO A 22 12.07 -14.76 0.42
CA PRO A 22 11.68 -14.25 -0.89
C PRO A 22 12.44 -12.99 -1.27
N ALA A 23 12.62 -12.78 -2.60
CA ALA A 23 13.11 -11.52 -3.12
C ALA A 23 11.99 -10.47 -3.22
N PHE A 24 10.75 -10.94 -3.40
CA PHE A 24 9.56 -10.09 -3.56
C PHE A 24 8.41 -10.64 -2.75
N ILE A 25 7.56 -9.72 -2.28
CA ILE A 25 6.29 -10.06 -1.64
C ILE A 25 5.19 -9.25 -2.31
N LEU A 26 4.08 -9.92 -2.62
CA LEU A 26 2.88 -9.27 -3.14
C LEU A 26 1.85 -9.17 -2.02
N LEU A 27 1.40 -7.96 -1.74
CA LEU A 27 0.36 -7.69 -0.75
C LEU A 27 -0.88 -7.17 -1.47
N ASP A 28 -1.93 -7.97 -1.47
CA ASP A 28 -3.19 -7.63 -2.13
C ASP A 28 -4.14 -7.02 -1.12
N GLU A 29 -4.46 -5.74 -1.30
CA GLU A 29 -5.39 -5.00 -0.46
C GLU A 29 -5.06 -5.05 1.04
N PRO A 30 -3.82 -4.73 1.45
CA PRO A 30 -3.44 -4.84 2.85
C PRO A 30 -4.20 -3.89 3.78
N PHE A 31 -4.74 -2.80 3.25
CA PHE A 31 -5.46 -1.81 4.05
C PHE A 31 -6.98 -1.96 3.99
N ALA A 32 -7.50 -2.93 3.25
CA ALA A 32 -8.94 -3.10 3.09
C ALA A 32 -9.60 -3.55 4.39
N GLY A 33 -10.62 -2.82 4.83
CA GLY A 33 -11.41 -3.16 6.01
C GLY A 33 -10.63 -3.12 7.32
N ILE A 34 -9.54 -2.35 7.38
CA ILE A 34 -8.68 -2.28 8.55
C ILE A 34 -8.97 -1.02 9.37
N ASP A 35 -8.96 -1.21 10.68
CA ASP A 35 -9.10 -0.13 11.65
C ASP A 35 -7.97 0.90 11.46
N PRO A 36 -8.25 2.22 11.51
CA PRO A 36 -7.20 3.24 11.38
C PRO A 36 -6.01 3.05 12.32
N ILE A 37 -6.22 2.50 13.50
CA ILE A 37 -5.12 2.23 14.43
C ILE A 37 -4.20 1.13 13.88
N ALA A 38 -4.78 0.12 13.25
CA ALA A 38 -4.01 -0.99 12.68
C ALA A 38 -3.29 -0.62 11.38
N VAL A 39 -3.72 0.43 10.69
CA VAL A 39 -3.08 0.88 9.45
C VAL A 39 -1.59 1.22 9.70
N ALA A 40 -1.32 1.96 10.77
CA ALA A 40 0.05 2.34 11.10
C ALA A 40 0.94 1.12 11.35
N ASP A 41 0.40 0.08 11.99
CA ASP A 41 1.15 -1.15 12.24
C ASP A 41 1.49 -1.87 10.94
N ILE A 42 0.55 -1.93 10.02
CA ILE A 42 0.78 -2.56 8.71
C ILE A 42 1.79 -1.75 7.90
N GLN A 43 1.68 -0.43 7.90
CA GLN A 43 2.66 0.44 7.24
C GLN A 43 4.07 0.20 7.79
N GLY A 44 4.19 0.07 9.10
CA GLY A 44 5.47 -0.22 9.75
C GLY A 44 6.05 -1.56 9.33
N MET A 45 5.23 -2.60 9.22
CA MET A 45 5.67 -3.90 8.75
C MET A 45 6.16 -3.85 7.30
N ILE A 46 5.45 -3.15 6.43
CA ILE A 46 5.83 -3.01 5.03
C ILE A 46 7.16 -2.26 4.92
N ALA A 47 7.33 -1.18 5.68
CA ALA A 47 8.58 -0.43 5.71
C ALA A 47 9.74 -1.31 6.17
N HIS A 48 9.52 -2.17 7.16
CA HIS A 48 10.52 -3.09 7.65
C HIS A 48 10.95 -4.10 6.57
N LEU A 49 9.99 -4.62 5.81
CA LEU A 49 10.30 -5.53 4.70
C LEU A 49 11.18 -4.85 3.65
N ALA A 50 10.86 -3.61 3.31
CA ALA A 50 11.64 -2.84 2.35
C ALA A 50 13.06 -2.58 2.86
N GLN A 51 13.23 -2.30 4.15
CA GLN A 51 14.54 -2.10 4.76
C GLN A 51 15.40 -3.36 4.73
N ARG A 52 14.78 -4.53 4.72
CA ARG A 52 15.48 -5.80 4.60
C ARG A 52 15.90 -6.13 3.16
N GLY A 53 15.60 -5.25 2.22
CA GLY A 53 15.93 -5.44 0.81
C GLY A 53 14.92 -6.28 0.04
N ILE A 54 13.74 -6.50 0.60
CA ILE A 54 12.67 -7.26 -0.06
C ILE A 54 11.85 -6.29 -0.90
N GLY A 55 11.64 -6.62 -2.18
CA GLY A 55 10.75 -5.85 -3.04
C GLY A 55 9.29 -6.08 -2.61
N VAL A 56 8.52 -5.02 -2.42
CA VAL A 56 7.13 -5.12 -2.00
C VAL A 56 6.24 -4.49 -3.07
N LEU A 57 5.31 -5.29 -3.59
CA LEU A 57 4.29 -4.80 -4.52
C LEU A 57 2.95 -4.80 -3.79
N ILE A 58 2.30 -3.65 -3.74
CA ILE A 58 1.03 -3.47 -3.04
C ILE A 58 -0.05 -3.11 -4.05
N THR A 59 -1.18 -3.81 -3.99
CA THR A 59 -2.38 -3.42 -4.72
C THR A 59 -3.43 -2.99 -3.69
N ASP A 60 -3.91 -1.76 -3.79
CA ASP A 60 -4.92 -1.25 -2.86
C ASP A 60 -5.62 -0.05 -3.46
N HIS A 61 -6.86 0.17 -3.07
CA HIS A 61 -7.61 1.36 -3.46
C HIS A 61 -7.56 2.46 -2.38
N ASN A 62 -6.96 2.17 -1.24
CA ASN A 62 -6.73 3.16 -0.18
C ASN A 62 -5.51 4.00 -0.54
N VAL A 63 -5.71 5.01 -1.37
CA VAL A 63 -4.63 5.72 -2.05
C VAL A 63 -3.72 6.46 -1.07
N ARG A 64 -4.30 7.15 -0.08
CA ARG A 64 -3.52 7.91 0.90
C ARG A 64 -2.55 7.02 1.68
N GLU A 65 -3.08 5.92 2.23
CA GLU A 65 -2.30 5.00 3.04
C GLU A 65 -1.19 4.35 2.22
N THR A 66 -1.49 4.02 0.97
CA THR A 66 -0.53 3.40 0.07
C THR A 66 0.55 4.37 -0.37
N LEU A 67 0.18 5.57 -0.82
CA LEU A 67 1.14 6.55 -1.30
C LEU A 67 2.12 7.02 -0.21
N SER A 68 1.71 6.95 1.06
CA SER A 68 2.58 7.39 2.15
C SER A 68 3.75 6.45 2.41
N ILE A 69 3.74 5.23 1.86
CA ILE A 69 4.76 4.22 2.17
C ILE A 69 5.45 3.64 0.94
N VAL A 70 5.05 4.02 -0.28
CA VAL A 70 5.65 3.47 -1.49
C VAL A 70 6.61 4.48 -2.12
N ASP A 71 7.59 3.97 -2.86
CA ASP A 71 8.52 4.81 -3.61
C ASP A 71 7.91 5.21 -4.95
N LYS A 72 7.24 4.27 -5.60
CA LYS A 72 6.58 4.47 -6.90
C LYS A 72 5.21 3.86 -6.89
N ALA A 73 4.32 4.44 -7.68
CA ALA A 73 2.95 3.95 -7.80
C ALA A 73 2.46 4.03 -9.23
N TYR A 74 1.49 3.18 -9.53
CA TYR A 74 0.78 3.16 -10.81
C TYR A 74 -0.71 3.26 -10.52
N ILE A 75 -1.38 4.19 -11.19
CA ILE A 75 -2.84 4.27 -11.10
C ILE A 75 -3.42 3.61 -12.33
N LEU A 76 -4.25 2.60 -12.09
CA LEU A 76 -4.89 1.83 -13.15
C LEU A 76 -6.38 2.20 -13.24
N ALA A 77 -6.87 2.36 -14.46
CA ALA A 77 -8.28 2.62 -14.71
C ALA A 77 -8.68 1.91 -16.00
N GLU A 78 -9.77 1.13 -15.92
CA GLU A 78 -10.35 0.44 -17.08
C GLU A 78 -9.32 -0.40 -17.86
N GLY A 79 -8.44 -1.08 -17.13
CA GLY A 79 -7.44 -1.96 -17.75
C GLY A 79 -6.21 -1.25 -18.30
N HIS A 80 -6.09 0.05 -18.08
CA HIS A 80 -4.96 0.84 -18.57
C HIS A 80 -4.22 1.52 -17.42
N ILE A 81 -2.92 1.73 -17.63
CA ILE A 81 -2.14 2.57 -16.71
C ILE A 81 -2.46 4.01 -17.07
N LEU A 82 -3.14 4.69 -16.16
CA LEU A 82 -3.53 6.08 -16.35
C LEU A 82 -2.39 7.02 -16.01
N LEU A 83 -1.62 6.69 -14.97
CA LEU A 83 -0.59 7.56 -14.42
C LEU A 83 0.41 6.70 -13.65
N HIS A 84 1.69 7.06 -13.72
CA HIS A 84 2.71 6.40 -12.92
C HIS A 84 3.83 7.39 -12.57
N GLY A 85 4.57 7.09 -11.52
CA GLY A 85 5.68 7.92 -11.08
C GLY A 85 5.94 7.70 -9.59
N ASP A 86 6.82 8.53 -9.02
CA ASP A 86 7.03 8.48 -7.59
C ASP A 86 5.78 8.97 -6.86
N SER A 87 5.69 8.65 -5.56
CA SER A 87 4.48 8.96 -4.80
C SER A 87 4.22 10.47 -4.71
N GLU A 88 5.27 11.28 -4.63
CA GLU A 88 5.12 12.72 -4.57
C GLU A 88 4.58 13.28 -5.89
N THR A 89 5.06 12.79 -7.02
CA THR A 89 4.58 13.19 -8.34
C THR A 89 3.10 12.88 -8.49
N ILE A 90 2.68 11.68 -8.07
CA ILE A 90 1.28 11.28 -8.15
C ILE A 90 0.41 12.11 -7.22
N ALA A 91 0.87 12.37 -6.00
CA ALA A 91 0.12 13.16 -5.03
C ALA A 91 -0.12 14.59 -5.50
N ASN A 92 0.76 15.13 -6.34
CA ASN A 92 0.66 16.48 -6.86
C ASN A 92 0.06 16.57 -8.27
N ASP A 93 -0.25 15.43 -8.89
CA ASP A 93 -0.80 15.42 -10.24
C ASP A 93 -2.25 15.91 -10.24
N PRO A 94 -2.61 16.90 -11.10
CA PRO A 94 -3.96 17.47 -11.12
C PRO A 94 -5.04 16.45 -11.44
N VAL A 95 -4.77 15.50 -12.35
CA VAL A 95 -5.75 14.46 -12.72
C VAL A 95 -5.97 13.50 -11.56
N ALA A 96 -4.89 13.06 -10.91
CA ALA A 96 -4.99 12.17 -9.76
C ALA A 96 -5.75 12.84 -8.62
N ARG A 97 -5.44 14.09 -8.32
CA ARG A 97 -6.12 14.82 -7.25
C ARG A 97 -7.60 14.99 -7.53
N LYS A 98 -7.96 15.27 -8.79
CA LYS A 98 -9.35 15.50 -9.17
C LYS A 98 -10.20 14.23 -9.10
N TYR A 99 -9.69 13.10 -9.54
CA TYR A 99 -10.50 11.88 -9.71
C TYR A 99 -10.27 10.81 -8.64
N TYR A 100 -9.12 10.82 -7.97
CA TYR A 100 -8.76 9.71 -7.08
C TYR A 100 -8.39 10.15 -5.66
N LEU A 101 -7.81 11.34 -5.50
CA LEU A 101 -7.31 11.80 -4.21
C LEU A 101 -8.22 12.84 -3.54
N GLY A 102 -8.92 13.63 -4.35
CA GLY A 102 -9.71 14.75 -3.86
C GLY A 102 -8.87 16.02 -3.70
N ASP A 103 -9.56 17.16 -3.70
CA ASP A 103 -8.90 18.47 -3.67
C ASP A 103 -8.16 18.75 -2.37
N ASN A 104 -8.59 18.13 -1.27
CA ASN A 104 -8.02 18.35 0.05
C ASN A 104 -6.96 17.32 0.44
N PHE A 105 -6.51 16.51 -0.51
CA PHE A 105 -5.51 15.50 -0.23
C PHE A 105 -4.16 16.12 0.13
N SER A 106 -3.55 15.60 1.22
CA SER A 106 -2.17 15.92 1.59
C SER A 106 -1.51 14.67 2.18
N MET A 107 -0.23 14.53 1.93
CA MET A 107 0.52 13.40 2.46
C MET A 107 1.22 13.74 3.75
#